data_4054664ba1c0427ce686eaf064acb34b
#
_entry.id   4054664ba1c0427ce686eaf064acb34b
#
_cell.length_a   1.000
_cell.length_b   1.000
_cell.length_c   1.000
_cell.angle_alpha   90.00
_cell.angle_beta   90.00
_cell.angle_gamma   90.00
#
_symmetry.space_group_name_H-M   'P 1'
#
loop_
_entity.id
_entity.type
_entity.pdbx_description
1 polymer ?
#
loop_
_entity_poly.entity_id
_entity_poly.type
_entity_poly.pdbx_seq_one_letter_code
_entity_poly.pdbx_strand_id
1 'polypeptide(L)'
;MLFSDDDQITTEMLEGRGPVIKAMCLHVAHDCNMRCKYCFGDTGAFEGQRSLLSFETGKKAIDFLLTHSGTRHNLEIDFFGGEPLMNFDVVKGLVAYGREAEKAYGKNIRFTITTNGLLLDKEKRDFINANMENVILSIDGRPEVNDRMRRTPNDKGTYSLIINNYLDFVKEHEGTYYVRGTFTRDNLNFAEDVKHLADLGFRNISVEPVVTGPSLGYSLREEDLPRIFAEYERLADLYLQYTKEGKSFEFFHFNVDLEQGPCVYKRIAGCGAGTEYVAVTPEGDIYPCHQFVGNPDFRLGNVWDESFE
;
A
#
# COMPACT_ATOMS: atom_id res chain seq x y z
N MET A 1 5.67 -34.58 3.84
CA MET A 1 7.01 -34.04 4.11
C MET A 1 7.02 -32.61 3.61
N LEU A 2 7.14 -31.64 4.50
CA LEU A 2 7.13 -30.21 4.15
C LEU A 2 8.51 -29.68 3.71
N PHE A 3 9.54 -30.53 3.80
CA PHE A 3 10.90 -30.19 3.41
C PHE A 3 11.52 -31.43 2.76
N SER A 4 11.76 -31.41 1.44
CA SER A 4 12.63 -32.33 0.75
C SER A 4 14.00 -31.67 0.60
N ASP A 5 15.07 -32.39 0.89
CA ASP A 5 16.45 -31.91 0.74
C ASP A 5 16.85 -31.71 -0.75
N ASP A 6 15.97 -32.09 -1.69
CA ASP A 6 16.24 -32.06 -3.14
C ASP A 6 15.88 -30.71 -3.80
N ASP A 7 15.21 -29.80 -3.08
CA ASP A 7 14.83 -28.48 -3.59
C ASP A 7 15.78 -27.36 -3.11
N GLN A 8 17.10 -27.59 -3.20
CA GLN A 8 18.07 -26.52 -2.94
C GLN A 8 17.97 -25.49 -4.05
N ILE A 9 17.45 -24.31 -3.69
CA ILE A 9 17.45 -23.15 -4.55
C ILE A 9 18.90 -22.66 -4.68
N THR A 10 19.46 -22.78 -5.87
CA THR A 10 20.83 -22.34 -6.14
C THR A 10 20.84 -20.92 -6.70
N THR A 11 21.93 -20.20 -6.47
CA THR A 11 22.21 -18.88 -7.09
C THR A 11 22.10 -18.92 -8.62
N GLU A 12 22.42 -20.06 -9.23
CA GLU A 12 22.33 -20.29 -10.69
C GLU A 12 20.87 -20.22 -11.21
N MET A 13 19.88 -20.55 -10.37
CA MET A 13 18.46 -20.37 -10.73
C MET A 13 18.04 -18.90 -10.84
N LEU A 14 18.82 -17.99 -10.28
CA LEU A 14 18.63 -16.53 -10.34
C LEU A 14 19.52 -15.89 -11.39
N GLU A 15 20.63 -16.54 -11.77
CA GLU A 15 21.53 -16.06 -12.81
C GLU A 15 20.81 -16.00 -14.17
N GLY A 16 20.91 -14.86 -14.84
CA GLY A 16 20.30 -14.63 -16.15
C GLY A 16 18.86 -14.07 -16.12
N ARG A 17 18.29 -13.84 -14.96
CA ARG A 17 17.01 -13.08 -14.83
C ARG A 17 17.32 -11.62 -14.52
N GLY A 18 17.43 -10.79 -15.55
CA GLY A 18 17.45 -9.34 -15.39
C GLY A 18 16.17 -8.85 -14.67
N PRO A 19 16.21 -7.65 -14.10
CA PRO A 19 15.03 -7.05 -13.47
C PRO A 19 13.90 -6.92 -14.51
N VAL A 20 12.70 -7.36 -14.14
CA VAL A 20 11.48 -7.20 -14.95
C VAL A 20 10.43 -6.54 -14.09
N ILE A 21 10.29 -5.24 -14.26
CA ILE A 21 9.39 -4.42 -13.43
C ILE A 21 7.93 -4.78 -13.75
N LYS A 22 7.18 -5.17 -12.74
CA LYS A 22 5.75 -5.51 -12.86
C LYS A 22 4.84 -4.52 -12.15
N ALA A 23 5.38 -3.79 -11.18
CA ALA A 23 4.61 -2.88 -10.37
C ALA A 23 5.42 -1.63 -9.99
N MET A 24 4.73 -0.51 -9.90
CA MET A 24 5.31 0.78 -9.55
C MET A 24 4.45 1.50 -8.53
N CYS A 25 5.06 1.95 -7.43
CA CYS A 25 4.48 2.91 -6.53
C CYS A 25 4.81 4.32 -7.03
N LEU A 26 3.84 5.02 -7.60
CA LEU A 26 4.01 6.36 -8.13
C LEU A 26 3.60 7.39 -7.08
N HIS A 27 4.58 8.09 -6.52
CA HIS A 27 4.34 9.15 -5.56
C HIS A 27 3.84 10.40 -6.29
N VAL A 28 2.52 10.59 -6.31
CA VAL A 28 1.91 11.76 -6.98
C VAL A 28 1.94 13.01 -6.14
N ALA A 29 2.21 12.88 -4.83
CA ALA A 29 2.33 14.01 -3.91
C ALA A 29 3.35 13.72 -2.81
N HIS A 30 4.37 14.54 -2.68
CA HIS A 30 5.21 14.65 -1.50
C HIS A 30 4.65 15.77 -0.60
N ASP A 31 3.36 15.73 -0.34
CA ASP A 31 2.61 16.52 0.63
C ASP A 31 1.40 15.74 1.14
N CYS A 32 0.93 16.06 2.34
CA CYS A 32 -0.20 15.41 2.96
C CYS A 32 -1.03 16.41 3.77
N ASN A 33 -2.34 16.25 3.75
CA ASN A 33 -3.29 17.00 4.56
C ASN A 33 -3.53 16.41 5.96
N MET A 34 -2.79 15.32 6.31
CA MET A 34 -2.68 14.76 7.66
C MET A 34 -1.26 14.89 8.23
N ARG A 35 -1.15 14.64 9.55
CA ARG A 35 0.10 14.60 10.32
C ARG A 35 0.07 13.36 11.22
N CYS A 36 0.12 12.17 10.60
CA CYS A 36 0.14 10.90 11.34
C CYS A 36 1.45 10.76 12.11
N LYS A 37 1.39 10.41 13.40
CA LYS A 37 2.57 10.33 14.27
C LYS A 37 3.57 9.25 13.84
N TYR A 38 3.08 8.16 13.27
CA TYR A 38 3.91 7.04 12.81
C TYR A 38 4.26 7.13 11.30
N CYS A 39 4.01 8.27 10.65
CA CYS A 39 4.22 8.39 9.21
C CYS A 39 5.70 8.17 8.85
N PHE A 40 6.00 7.09 8.12
CA PHE A 40 7.35 6.81 7.64
C PHE A 40 7.81 7.82 6.56
N GLY A 41 6.87 8.48 5.87
CA GLY A 41 7.14 9.49 4.87
C GLY A 41 7.25 10.92 5.43
N ASP A 42 7.62 11.09 6.70
CA ASP A 42 7.79 12.40 7.34
C ASP A 42 6.63 13.37 7.02
N THR A 43 5.43 12.98 7.45
CA THR A 43 4.20 13.76 7.19
C THR A 43 3.91 14.02 5.70
N GLY A 44 4.46 13.18 4.84
CA GLY A 44 4.29 13.21 3.39
C GLY A 44 5.41 13.89 2.61
N ALA A 45 6.43 14.45 3.26
CA ALA A 45 7.55 15.12 2.59
C ALA A 45 8.73 14.18 2.24
N PHE A 46 8.76 12.96 2.82
CA PHE A 46 9.79 11.94 2.57
C PHE A 46 11.22 12.49 2.72
N GLU A 47 11.46 13.21 3.84
CA GLU A 47 12.74 13.87 4.15
C GLU A 47 13.17 14.94 3.13
N GLY A 48 12.31 15.25 2.15
CA GLY A 48 12.56 16.22 1.09
C GLY A 48 11.73 17.51 1.22
N GLN A 49 11.65 18.24 0.12
CA GLN A 49 10.73 19.36 0.00
C GLN A 49 9.34 18.88 -0.43
N ARG A 50 8.30 19.59 0.01
CA ARG A 50 6.94 19.33 -0.43
C ARG A 50 6.81 19.64 -1.91
N SER A 51 6.34 18.65 -2.67
CA SER A 51 6.20 18.75 -4.12
C SER A 51 5.00 17.94 -4.60
N LEU A 52 4.52 18.25 -5.80
CA LEU A 52 3.49 17.50 -6.51
C LEU A 52 4.07 17.00 -7.83
N LEU A 53 3.75 15.76 -8.18
CA LEU A 53 4.16 15.16 -9.44
C LEU A 53 3.59 15.97 -10.61
N SER A 54 4.43 16.32 -11.59
CA SER A 54 3.95 16.85 -12.86
C SER A 54 3.36 15.74 -13.72
N PHE A 55 2.42 16.08 -14.60
CA PHE A 55 1.88 15.13 -15.58
C PHE A 55 3.00 14.53 -16.45
N GLU A 56 3.96 15.35 -16.87
CA GLU A 56 5.08 14.90 -17.72
C GLU A 56 6.01 13.91 -17.00
N THR A 57 6.31 14.15 -15.73
CA THR A 57 7.11 13.20 -14.95
C THR A 57 6.34 11.89 -14.75
N GLY A 58 5.04 11.96 -14.45
CA GLY A 58 4.22 10.77 -14.31
C GLY A 58 4.09 9.96 -15.60
N LYS A 59 3.99 10.64 -16.73
CA LYS A 59 4.02 10.02 -18.05
C LYS A 59 5.34 9.29 -18.31
N LYS A 60 6.48 9.92 -18.03
CA LYS A 60 7.81 9.28 -18.12
C LYS A 60 7.92 8.05 -17.23
N ALA A 61 7.34 8.09 -16.03
CA ALA A 61 7.31 6.94 -15.13
C ALA A 61 6.47 5.77 -15.70
N ILE A 62 5.33 6.05 -16.31
CA ILE A 62 4.52 5.03 -17.00
C ILE A 62 5.29 4.43 -18.19
N ASP A 63 5.93 5.27 -19.00
CA ASP A 63 6.75 4.82 -20.14
C ASP A 63 7.92 3.93 -19.65
N PHE A 64 8.56 4.31 -18.54
CA PHE A 64 9.60 3.51 -17.90
C PHE A 64 9.06 2.12 -17.50
N LEU A 65 7.91 2.05 -16.82
CA LEU A 65 7.31 0.77 -16.45
C LEU A 65 7.00 -0.10 -17.68
N LEU A 66 6.43 0.49 -18.71
CA LEU A 66 6.07 -0.23 -19.94
C LEU A 66 7.30 -0.80 -20.66
N THR A 67 8.38 -0.04 -20.75
CA THR A 67 9.62 -0.45 -21.43
C THR A 67 10.40 -1.50 -20.64
N HIS A 68 10.38 -1.45 -19.29
CA HIS A 68 11.12 -2.37 -18.44
C HIS A 68 10.30 -3.57 -17.94
N SER A 69 9.07 -3.75 -18.44
CA SER A 69 8.19 -4.85 -18.03
C SER A 69 8.41 -6.16 -18.79
N GLY A 70 9.33 -6.20 -19.75
CA GLY A 70 9.61 -7.39 -20.55
C GLY A 70 8.35 -8.02 -21.16
N THR A 71 8.19 -9.31 -20.99
CA THR A 71 7.03 -10.07 -21.49
C THR A 71 5.80 -10.06 -20.57
N ARG A 72 5.85 -9.38 -19.42
CA ARG A 72 4.72 -9.33 -18.49
C ARG A 72 3.55 -8.57 -19.11
N HIS A 73 2.37 -9.20 -19.10
CA HIS A 73 1.16 -8.61 -19.63
C HIS A 73 0.45 -7.70 -18.61
N ASN A 74 0.30 -8.17 -17.37
CA ASN A 74 -0.35 -7.41 -16.30
C ASN A 74 0.71 -6.61 -15.53
N LEU A 75 0.47 -5.31 -15.42
CA LEU A 75 1.29 -4.34 -14.69
C LEU A 75 0.44 -3.64 -13.65
N GLU A 76 1.07 -3.11 -12.61
CA GLU A 76 0.38 -2.42 -11.53
C GLU A 76 1.00 -1.04 -11.30
N ILE A 77 0.15 -0.03 -11.13
CA ILE A 77 0.55 1.32 -10.71
C ILE A 77 -0.26 1.69 -9.48
N ASP A 78 0.42 1.88 -8.37
CA ASP A 78 -0.17 2.37 -7.13
C ASP A 78 0.08 3.87 -7.00
N PHE A 79 -0.99 4.67 -7.07
CA PHE A 79 -0.93 6.09 -6.78
C PHE A 79 -0.81 6.29 -5.27
N PHE A 80 0.32 6.84 -4.87
CA PHE A 80 0.76 6.91 -3.49
C PHE A 80 1.42 8.27 -3.17
N GLY A 81 2.14 8.32 -2.04
CA GLY A 81 2.92 9.46 -1.55
C GLY A 81 2.44 9.92 -0.19
N GLY A 82 2.29 11.23 0.01
CA GLY A 82 1.67 11.77 1.22
C GLY A 82 0.15 11.55 1.18
N GLU A 83 -0.55 12.27 0.30
CA GLU A 83 -1.96 12.04 -0.02
C GLU A 83 -2.19 12.25 -1.53
N PRO A 84 -2.45 11.19 -2.29
CA PRO A 84 -2.57 11.29 -3.75
C PRO A 84 -3.76 12.13 -4.21
N LEU A 85 -4.84 12.20 -3.43
CA LEU A 85 -6.01 13.02 -3.80
C LEU A 85 -5.74 14.54 -3.76
N MET A 86 -4.60 14.98 -3.24
CA MET A 86 -4.14 16.38 -3.36
C MET A 86 -3.70 16.73 -4.77
N ASN A 87 -3.37 15.73 -5.59
CA ASN A 87 -2.94 15.90 -6.99
C ASN A 87 -3.87 15.14 -7.95
N PHE A 88 -5.15 15.18 -7.69
CA PHE A 88 -6.14 14.32 -8.33
C PHE A 88 -6.27 14.55 -9.84
N ASP A 89 -6.08 15.78 -10.34
CA ASP A 89 -6.14 16.07 -11.77
C ASP A 89 -5.01 15.37 -12.54
N VAL A 90 -3.82 15.29 -11.93
CA VAL A 90 -2.71 14.52 -12.48
C VAL A 90 -3.01 13.03 -12.45
N VAL A 91 -3.60 12.50 -11.38
CA VAL A 91 -4.05 11.10 -11.31
C VAL A 91 -5.02 10.79 -12.47
N LYS A 92 -6.04 11.62 -12.68
CA LYS A 92 -6.99 11.46 -13.81
C LYS A 92 -6.28 11.42 -15.16
N GLY A 93 -5.37 12.37 -15.37
CA GLY A 93 -4.60 12.46 -16.61
C GLY A 93 -3.72 11.23 -16.85
N LEU A 94 -3.05 10.74 -15.80
CA LEU A 94 -2.16 9.57 -15.88
C LEU A 94 -2.95 8.27 -16.11
N VAL A 95 -4.13 8.12 -15.53
CA VAL A 95 -5.02 6.99 -15.84
C VAL A 95 -5.42 7.01 -17.32
N ALA A 96 -5.86 8.15 -17.82
CA ALA A 96 -6.22 8.29 -19.24
C ALA A 96 -5.03 7.97 -20.16
N TYR A 97 -3.84 8.51 -19.84
CA TYR A 97 -2.62 8.22 -20.59
C TYR A 97 -2.26 6.71 -20.53
N GLY A 98 -2.29 6.10 -19.36
CA GLY A 98 -1.99 4.67 -19.20
C GLY A 98 -2.93 3.78 -20.02
N ARG A 99 -4.23 4.09 -20.06
CA ARG A 99 -5.22 3.37 -20.88
C ARG A 99 -4.96 3.45 -22.38
N GLU A 100 -4.35 4.53 -22.86
CA GLU A 100 -3.91 4.63 -24.26
C GLU A 100 -2.56 3.93 -24.48
N ALA A 101 -1.60 4.13 -23.58
CA ALA A 101 -0.27 3.55 -23.70
C ALA A 101 -0.29 2.01 -23.61
N GLU A 102 -1.10 1.41 -22.71
CA GLU A 102 -1.20 -0.05 -22.60
C GLU A 102 -1.62 -0.73 -23.90
N LYS A 103 -2.46 -0.09 -24.72
CA LYS A 103 -2.88 -0.62 -26.03
C LYS A 103 -1.70 -0.72 -26.99
N ALA A 104 -0.83 0.31 -27.01
CA ALA A 104 0.33 0.35 -27.89
C ALA A 104 1.38 -0.72 -27.54
N TYR A 105 1.49 -1.05 -26.25
CA TYR A 105 2.44 -2.05 -25.74
C TYR A 105 1.86 -3.46 -25.58
N GLY A 106 0.55 -3.65 -25.80
CA GLY A 106 -0.14 -4.93 -25.58
C GLY A 106 -0.13 -5.35 -24.10
N LYS A 107 -0.22 -4.40 -23.18
CA LYS A 107 -0.21 -4.59 -21.73
C LYS A 107 -1.61 -4.35 -21.15
N ASN A 108 -1.75 -4.65 -19.87
CA ASN A 108 -2.92 -4.35 -19.05
C ASN A 108 -2.43 -3.70 -17.74
N ILE A 109 -2.71 -2.42 -17.55
CA ILE A 109 -2.32 -1.68 -16.34
C ILE A 109 -3.47 -1.72 -15.34
N ARG A 110 -3.20 -2.26 -14.16
CA ARG A 110 -4.09 -2.17 -13.00
C ARG A 110 -3.70 -0.95 -12.19
N PHE A 111 -4.65 -0.04 -12.01
CA PHE A 111 -4.45 1.13 -11.16
C PHE A 111 -4.95 0.86 -9.74
N THR A 112 -4.14 1.24 -8.77
CA THR A 112 -4.45 1.20 -7.35
C THR A 112 -4.26 2.60 -6.77
N ILE A 113 -4.98 2.94 -5.71
CA ILE A 113 -4.78 4.18 -4.98
C ILE A 113 -4.85 3.93 -3.48
N THR A 114 -3.94 4.55 -2.74
CA THR A 114 -3.93 4.54 -1.28
C THR A 114 -4.28 5.93 -0.76
N THR A 115 -5.38 6.09 -0.04
CA THR A 115 -5.83 7.41 0.45
C THR A 115 -6.15 7.42 1.94
N ASN A 116 -5.97 8.58 2.54
CA ASN A 116 -6.37 8.86 3.92
C ASN A 116 -7.86 9.29 4.04
N GLY A 117 -8.56 9.44 2.94
CA GLY A 117 -10.01 9.66 2.86
C GLY A 117 -10.52 11.06 3.16
N LEU A 118 -9.68 12.01 3.61
CA LEU A 118 -10.15 13.37 3.91
C LEU A 118 -10.69 14.12 2.68
N LEU A 119 -10.14 13.82 1.51
CA LEU A 119 -10.52 14.43 0.23
C LEU A 119 -11.43 13.53 -0.62
N LEU A 120 -11.88 12.40 -0.09
CA LEU A 120 -12.67 11.40 -0.82
C LEU A 120 -14.14 11.83 -0.91
N ASP A 121 -14.42 12.86 -1.69
CA ASP A 121 -15.76 13.33 -2.04
C ASP A 121 -16.42 12.45 -3.12
N LYS A 122 -17.67 12.78 -3.50
CA LYS A 122 -18.42 12.00 -4.48
C LYS A 122 -17.74 11.95 -5.84
N GLU A 123 -17.19 13.06 -6.34
CA GLU A 123 -16.51 13.10 -7.65
C GLU A 123 -15.34 12.12 -7.68
N LYS A 124 -14.51 12.12 -6.63
CA LYS A 124 -13.36 11.24 -6.52
C LYS A 124 -13.76 9.78 -6.34
N ARG A 125 -14.81 9.51 -5.52
CA ARG A 125 -15.34 8.14 -5.39
C ARG A 125 -15.82 7.60 -6.74
N ASP A 126 -16.61 8.37 -7.49
CA ASP A 126 -17.13 7.96 -8.81
C ASP A 126 -15.99 7.63 -9.77
N PHE A 127 -14.95 8.47 -9.82
CA PHE A 127 -13.78 8.22 -10.67
C PHE A 127 -12.97 6.99 -10.23
N ILE A 128 -12.71 6.85 -8.93
CA ILE A 128 -11.96 5.73 -8.38
C ILE A 128 -12.70 4.42 -8.64
N ASN A 129 -14.03 4.39 -8.40
CA ASN A 129 -14.86 3.22 -8.66
C ASN A 129 -14.85 2.79 -10.14
N ALA A 130 -14.75 3.74 -11.06
CA ALA A 130 -14.74 3.46 -12.49
C ALA A 130 -13.37 3.04 -13.05
N ASN A 131 -12.27 3.35 -12.35
CA ASN A 131 -10.93 3.28 -12.94
C ASN A 131 -9.89 2.49 -12.13
N MET A 132 -10.13 2.23 -10.83
CA MET A 132 -9.16 1.54 -9.96
C MET A 132 -9.63 0.11 -9.67
N GLU A 133 -8.75 -0.85 -9.84
CA GLU A 133 -9.00 -2.26 -9.53
C GLU A 133 -8.87 -2.57 -8.05
N ASN A 134 -8.05 -1.78 -7.33
CA ASN A 134 -7.86 -1.95 -5.90
C ASN A 134 -7.73 -0.59 -5.21
N VAL A 135 -8.29 -0.47 -4.03
CA VAL A 135 -8.27 0.79 -3.26
C VAL A 135 -7.92 0.52 -1.81
N ILE A 136 -6.94 1.26 -1.30
CA ILE A 136 -6.54 1.18 0.10
C ILE A 136 -7.07 2.41 0.85
N LEU A 137 -7.96 2.16 1.80
CA LEU A 137 -8.58 3.16 2.66
C LEU A 137 -7.92 3.14 4.04
N SER A 138 -7.16 4.19 4.35
CA SER A 138 -6.32 4.20 5.55
C SER A 138 -7.08 4.57 6.82
N ILE A 139 -7.28 3.60 7.74
CA ILE A 139 -7.95 3.78 9.04
C ILE A 139 -7.44 2.75 10.05
N ASP A 140 -7.15 3.16 11.30
CA ASP A 140 -6.49 2.28 12.27
C ASP A 140 -7.45 1.43 13.14
N GLY A 141 -8.76 1.67 13.04
CA GLY A 141 -9.75 0.94 13.83
C GLY A 141 -10.69 1.87 14.60
N ARG A 142 -10.85 1.65 15.91
CA ARG A 142 -11.75 2.44 16.78
C ARG A 142 -11.40 3.94 16.76
N PRO A 143 -12.37 4.83 17.01
CA PRO A 143 -12.16 6.29 16.96
C PRO A 143 -10.97 6.77 17.79
N GLU A 144 -10.85 6.30 19.04
CA GLU A 144 -9.79 6.71 19.95
C GLU A 144 -8.40 6.22 19.52
N VAL A 145 -8.32 5.07 18.83
CA VAL A 145 -7.08 4.51 18.28
C VAL A 145 -6.66 5.30 17.05
N ASN A 146 -7.56 5.45 16.10
CA ASN A 146 -7.33 6.24 14.89
C ASN A 146 -6.90 7.67 15.23
N ASP A 147 -7.66 8.36 16.10
CA ASP A 147 -7.46 9.77 16.41
C ASP A 147 -6.24 10.04 17.31
N ARG A 148 -5.67 9.01 17.92
CA ARG A 148 -4.38 9.11 18.63
C ARG A 148 -3.23 9.31 17.68
N MET A 149 -3.24 8.61 16.54
CA MET A 149 -2.13 8.53 15.61
C MET A 149 -2.37 9.35 14.33
N ARG A 150 -3.58 9.29 13.76
CA ARG A 150 -3.94 9.99 12.51
C ARG A 150 -4.58 11.32 12.82
N ARG A 151 -3.81 12.37 12.69
CA ARG A 151 -4.23 13.71 13.08
C ARG A 151 -4.18 14.68 11.91
N THR A 152 -5.02 15.72 11.99
CA THR A 152 -4.94 16.88 11.10
C THR A 152 -3.73 17.75 11.45
N PRO A 153 -3.30 18.70 10.58
CA PRO A 153 -2.26 19.68 10.91
C PRO A 153 -2.55 20.50 12.18
N ASN A 154 -3.84 20.66 12.53
CA ASN A 154 -4.28 21.36 13.74
C ASN A 154 -4.45 20.44 14.95
N ASP A 155 -3.81 19.28 14.92
CA ASP A 155 -3.80 18.27 16.00
C ASP A 155 -5.20 17.79 16.42
N LYS A 156 -6.17 17.69 15.48
CA LYS A 156 -7.50 17.11 15.68
C LYS A 156 -7.56 15.69 15.13
N GLY A 157 -8.42 14.87 15.71
CA GLY A 157 -8.73 13.53 15.20
C GLY A 157 -9.35 13.56 13.80
N THR A 158 -9.23 12.46 13.07
CA THR A 158 -9.68 12.36 11.67
C THR A 158 -10.77 11.33 11.47
N TYR A 159 -11.02 10.43 12.43
CA TYR A 159 -11.99 9.34 12.31
C TYR A 159 -13.37 9.80 11.84
N SER A 160 -13.95 10.78 12.54
CA SER A 160 -15.29 11.31 12.21
C SER A 160 -15.36 12.01 10.86
N LEU A 161 -14.22 12.44 10.32
CA LEU A 161 -14.14 13.12 9.02
C LEU A 161 -14.09 12.12 7.85
N ILE A 162 -13.59 10.90 8.08
CA ILE A 162 -13.32 9.94 7.00
C ILE A 162 -14.32 8.77 6.98
N ILE A 163 -14.88 8.38 8.13
CA ILE A 163 -15.63 7.12 8.23
C ILE A 163 -16.83 7.05 7.28
N ASN A 164 -17.61 8.12 7.17
CA ASN A 164 -18.75 8.15 6.28
C ASN A 164 -18.34 8.09 4.80
N ASN A 165 -17.24 8.76 4.42
CA ASN A 165 -16.71 8.68 3.07
C ASN A 165 -16.33 7.23 2.69
N TYR A 166 -15.75 6.48 3.64
CA TYR A 166 -15.38 5.09 3.44
C TYR A 166 -16.60 4.17 3.36
N LEU A 167 -17.57 4.35 4.24
CA LEU A 167 -18.82 3.56 4.20
C LEU A 167 -19.61 3.80 2.91
N ASP A 168 -19.65 5.03 2.42
CA ASP A 168 -20.28 5.35 1.14
C ASP A 168 -19.50 4.75 -0.03
N PHE A 169 -18.15 4.84 0.02
CA PHE A 169 -17.28 4.25 -1.01
C PHE A 169 -17.52 2.74 -1.15
N VAL A 170 -17.45 1.99 -0.06
CA VAL A 170 -17.52 0.51 -0.12
C VAL A 170 -18.90 -0.02 -0.50
N LYS A 171 -19.97 0.79 -0.34
CA LYS A 171 -21.32 0.44 -0.82
C LYS A 171 -21.42 0.48 -2.35
N GLU A 172 -20.65 1.34 -2.98
CA GLU A 172 -20.71 1.62 -4.42
C GLU A 172 -19.57 0.90 -5.19
N HIS A 173 -18.55 0.40 -4.47
CA HIS A 173 -17.35 -0.19 -5.07
C HIS A 173 -17.53 -1.67 -5.39
N GLU A 174 -17.37 -2.04 -6.66
CA GLU A 174 -17.45 -3.43 -7.14
C GLU A 174 -16.07 -4.11 -7.23
N GLY A 175 -14.98 -3.34 -7.13
CA GLY A 175 -13.60 -3.83 -7.19
C GLY A 175 -13.09 -4.34 -5.85
N THR A 176 -11.78 -4.57 -5.78
CA THR A 176 -11.10 -4.94 -4.53
C THR A 176 -10.76 -3.70 -3.72
N TYR A 177 -10.97 -3.75 -2.43
CA TYR A 177 -10.51 -2.71 -1.50
C TYR A 177 -9.96 -3.35 -0.23
N TYR A 178 -9.15 -2.59 0.50
CA TYR A 178 -8.81 -2.88 1.89
C TYR A 178 -8.97 -1.62 2.74
N VAL A 179 -9.60 -1.77 3.89
CA VAL A 179 -9.38 -0.81 4.98
C VAL A 179 -8.09 -1.23 5.67
N ARG A 180 -7.10 -0.32 5.71
CA ARG A 180 -5.77 -0.62 6.21
C ARG A 180 -5.40 0.28 7.36
N GLY A 181 -5.10 -0.33 8.50
CA GLY A 181 -4.66 0.31 9.71
C GLY A 181 -3.28 -0.12 10.16
N THR A 182 -2.79 0.56 11.19
CA THR A 182 -1.51 0.27 11.84
C THR A 182 -1.72 0.13 13.32
N PHE A 183 -1.31 -0.99 13.91
CA PHE A 183 -1.26 -1.11 15.35
C PHE A 183 0.13 -0.78 15.89
N THR A 184 0.13 -0.22 17.08
CA THR A 184 1.33 0.24 17.79
C THR A 184 1.33 -0.35 19.20
N ARG A 185 2.37 -0.07 19.98
CA ARG A 185 2.39 -0.43 21.40
C ARG A 185 1.20 0.13 22.20
N ASP A 186 0.61 1.25 21.72
CA ASP A 186 -0.51 1.91 22.40
C ASP A 186 -1.86 1.19 22.20
N ASN A 187 -1.97 0.28 21.21
CA ASN A 187 -3.17 -0.50 20.90
C ASN A 187 -2.87 -1.96 20.60
N LEU A 188 -2.11 -2.62 21.47
CA LEU A 188 -1.83 -4.07 21.35
C LEU A 188 -3.09 -4.96 21.39
N ASN A 189 -4.25 -4.41 21.71
CA ASN A 189 -5.56 -5.06 21.62
C ASN A 189 -6.22 -4.82 20.24
N PHE A 190 -5.43 -4.95 19.17
CA PHE A 190 -5.84 -4.64 17.81
C PHE A 190 -6.97 -5.53 17.25
N ALA A 191 -7.26 -6.71 17.85
CA ALA A 191 -8.42 -7.50 17.50
C ALA A 191 -9.75 -6.74 17.73
N GLU A 192 -9.80 -5.84 18.72
CA GLU A 192 -10.95 -4.94 18.91
C GLU A 192 -11.08 -3.91 17.78
N ASP A 193 -9.95 -3.47 17.22
CA ASP A 193 -9.93 -2.54 16.10
C ASP A 193 -10.43 -3.23 14.83
N VAL A 194 -9.98 -4.45 14.56
CA VAL A 194 -10.46 -5.29 13.46
C VAL A 194 -11.95 -5.59 13.63
N LYS A 195 -12.38 -5.97 14.85
CA LYS A 195 -13.79 -6.19 15.18
C LYS A 195 -14.64 -4.97 14.89
N HIS A 196 -14.19 -3.79 15.32
CA HIS A 196 -14.89 -2.54 15.08
C HIS A 196 -15.10 -2.27 13.58
N LEU A 197 -14.06 -2.46 12.76
CA LEU A 197 -14.13 -2.30 11.32
C LEU A 197 -15.09 -3.33 10.67
N ALA A 198 -15.04 -4.59 11.11
CA ALA A 198 -15.94 -5.64 10.63
C ALA A 198 -17.40 -5.36 10.99
N ASP A 199 -17.68 -4.85 12.21
CA ASP A 199 -19.02 -4.46 12.67
C ASP A 199 -19.60 -3.28 11.87
N LEU A 200 -18.75 -2.37 11.39
CA LEU A 200 -19.14 -1.30 10.48
C LEU A 200 -19.51 -1.79 9.07
N GLY A 201 -19.20 -3.04 8.75
CA GLY A 201 -19.51 -3.65 7.46
C GLY A 201 -18.34 -3.74 6.49
N PHE A 202 -17.13 -3.34 6.87
CA PHE A 202 -15.96 -3.58 6.04
C PHE A 202 -15.66 -5.08 5.95
N ARG A 203 -15.33 -5.55 4.74
CA ARG A 203 -15.12 -6.97 4.45
C ARG A 203 -13.68 -7.34 4.18
N ASN A 204 -12.84 -6.39 3.79
CA ASN A 204 -11.43 -6.62 3.54
C ASN A 204 -10.62 -5.72 4.48
N ILE A 205 -9.97 -6.32 5.47
CA ILE A 205 -9.34 -5.61 6.59
C ILE A 205 -7.87 -6.03 6.68
N SER A 206 -6.99 -5.04 6.82
CA SER A 206 -5.56 -5.23 7.09
C SER A 206 -5.16 -4.30 8.23
N VAL A 207 -4.61 -4.86 9.31
CA VAL A 207 -4.06 -4.08 10.43
C VAL A 207 -2.64 -4.56 10.69
N GLU A 208 -1.68 -3.71 10.30
CA GLU A 208 -0.26 -4.04 10.24
C GLU A 208 0.48 -3.57 11.50
N PRO A 209 1.54 -4.26 11.92
CA PRO A 209 2.42 -3.75 12.96
C PRO A 209 3.14 -2.49 12.50
N VAL A 210 3.28 -1.51 13.39
CA VAL A 210 4.09 -0.32 13.09
C VAL A 210 5.56 -0.72 12.89
N VAL A 211 6.15 -0.24 11.78
CA VAL A 211 7.59 -0.36 11.53
C VAL A 211 8.23 0.99 11.77
N THR A 212 9.02 1.10 12.82
CA THR A 212 9.65 2.36 13.25
C THR A 212 10.86 2.10 14.13
N GLY A 213 11.70 3.11 14.30
CA GLY A 213 12.87 3.04 15.16
C GLY A 213 12.49 2.76 16.63
N PRO A 214 13.32 2.00 17.38
CA PRO A 214 12.99 1.52 18.72
C PRO A 214 12.89 2.61 19.79
N SER A 215 13.34 3.82 19.50
CA SER A 215 13.37 4.96 20.42
C SER A 215 12.02 5.65 20.61
N LEU A 216 11.05 5.40 19.72
CA LEU A 216 9.74 6.05 19.79
C LEU A 216 8.84 5.33 20.79
N GLY A 217 8.04 6.09 21.56
CA GLY A 217 7.22 5.55 22.65
C GLY A 217 6.16 4.53 22.21
N TYR A 218 5.71 4.62 20.98
CA TYR A 218 4.72 3.73 20.38
C TYR A 218 5.33 2.55 19.58
N SER A 219 6.67 2.44 19.52
CA SER A 219 7.35 1.32 18.85
C SER A 219 7.07 0.01 19.54
N LEU A 220 6.85 -1.04 18.76
CA LEU A 220 6.76 -2.40 19.27
C LEU A 220 8.11 -2.88 19.79
N ARG A 221 8.09 -3.67 20.85
CA ARG A 221 9.28 -4.21 21.52
C ARG A 221 9.15 -5.72 21.67
N GLU A 222 10.27 -6.39 21.90
CA GLU A 222 10.29 -7.83 22.11
C GLU A 222 9.37 -8.25 23.29
N GLU A 223 9.32 -7.46 24.35
CA GLU A 223 8.45 -7.69 25.51
C GLU A 223 6.94 -7.64 25.17
N ASP A 224 6.55 -7.06 24.03
CA ASP A 224 5.16 -6.98 23.59
C ASP A 224 4.72 -8.25 22.81
N LEU A 225 5.68 -9.07 22.33
CA LEU A 225 5.41 -10.24 21.48
C LEU A 225 4.42 -11.25 22.10
N PRO A 226 4.53 -11.62 23.40
CA PRO A 226 3.57 -12.56 23.98
C PRO A 226 2.13 -12.05 23.92
N ARG A 227 1.93 -10.73 24.09
CA ARG A 227 0.62 -10.11 23.99
C ARG A 227 0.13 -10.01 22.54
N ILE A 228 1.04 -9.72 21.61
CA ILE A 228 0.72 -9.69 20.17
C ILE A 228 0.27 -11.08 19.71
N PHE A 229 0.97 -12.16 20.10
CA PHE A 229 0.57 -13.52 19.74
C PHE A 229 -0.80 -13.89 20.31
N ALA A 230 -1.04 -13.62 21.60
CA ALA A 230 -2.34 -13.85 22.21
C ALA A 230 -3.47 -13.06 21.51
N GLU A 231 -3.17 -11.87 21.01
CA GLU A 231 -4.16 -11.06 20.29
C GLU A 231 -4.45 -11.58 18.88
N TYR A 232 -3.46 -12.18 18.20
CA TYR A 232 -3.69 -12.91 16.94
C TYR A 232 -4.54 -14.16 17.16
N GLU A 233 -4.32 -14.92 18.26
CA GLU A 233 -5.16 -16.07 18.61
C GLU A 233 -6.62 -15.62 18.85
N ARG A 234 -6.79 -14.54 19.62
CA ARG A 234 -8.11 -13.94 19.85
C ARG A 234 -8.78 -13.48 18.56
N LEU A 235 -8.02 -12.88 17.64
CA LEU A 235 -8.51 -12.46 16.33
C LEU A 235 -8.93 -13.68 15.48
N ALA A 236 -8.20 -14.79 15.55
CA ALA A 236 -8.57 -16.04 14.87
C ALA A 236 -9.90 -16.60 15.40
N ASP A 237 -10.10 -16.59 16.71
CA ASP A 237 -11.37 -17.01 17.33
C ASP A 237 -12.53 -16.10 16.86
N LEU A 238 -12.32 -14.80 16.83
CA LEU A 238 -13.29 -13.83 16.33
C LEU A 238 -13.61 -14.08 14.85
N TYR A 239 -12.60 -14.32 14.02
CA TYR A 239 -12.74 -14.64 12.60
C TYR A 239 -13.62 -15.87 12.39
N LEU A 240 -13.37 -16.95 13.15
CA LEU A 240 -14.15 -18.17 13.10
C LEU A 240 -15.60 -17.94 13.58
N GLN A 241 -15.81 -17.14 14.62
CA GLN A 241 -17.13 -16.79 15.11
C GLN A 241 -17.93 -16.04 14.04
N TYR A 242 -17.35 -14.99 13.44
CA TYR A 242 -18.02 -14.20 12.39
C TYR A 242 -18.34 -15.04 11.16
N THR A 243 -17.48 -15.98 10.80
CA THR A 243 -17.73 -16.93 9.71
C THR A 243 -18.95 -17.80 10.02
N LYS A 244 -19.07 -18.34 11.23
CA LYS A 244 -20.22 -19.15 11.67
C LYS A 244 -21.53 -18.34 11.72
N GLU A 245 -21.44 -17.03 12.01
CA GLU A 245 -22.60 -16.13 12.05
C GLU A 245 -23.00 -15.59 10.66
N GLY A 246 -22.30 -15.96 9.60
CA GLY A 246 -22.54 -15.44 8.24
C GLY A 246 -22.12 -13.99 8.04
N LYS A 247 -21.25 -13.47 8.89
CA LYS A 247 -20.69 -12.10 8.86
C LYS A 247 -19.22 -12.10 8.45
N SER A 248 -18.80 -13.03 7.62
CA SER A 248 -17.40 -13.21 7.22
C SER A 248 -16.77 -11.91 6.71
N PHE A 249 -15.53 -11.72 7.07
CA PHE A 249 -14.62 -10.70 6.52
C PHE A 249 -13.29 -11.36 6.18
N GLU A 250 -12.50 -10.76 5.31
CA GLU A 250 -11.13 -11.19 5.05
C GLU A 250 -10.17 -10.38 5.93
N PHE A 251 -9.28 -11.08 6.60
CA PHE A 251 -8.16 -10.46 7.29
C PHE A 251 -6.87 -10.81 6.57
N PHE A 252 -6.14 -9.80 6.13
CA PHE A 252 -5.01 -9.94 5.21
C PHE A 252 -3.96 -10.95 5.67
N HIS A 253 -3.61 -10.98 6.97
CA HIS A 253 -2.61 -11.89 7.50
C HIS A 253 -3.08 -13.35 7.57
N PHE A 254 -4.39 -13.60 7.49
CA PHE A 254 -4.95 -14.97 7.47
C PHE A 254 -5.18 -15.50 6.06
N ASN A 255 -4.99 -14.66 5.05
CA ASN A 255 -5.13 -15.04 3.65
C ASN A 255 -3.88 -15.78 3.16
N VAL A 256 -3.71 -17.02 3.61
CA VAL A 256 -2.57 -17.89 3.28
C VAL A 256 -3.04 -19.07 2.47
N ASP A 257 -2.41 -19.29 1.31
CA ASP A 257 -2.63 -20.51 0.51
C ASP A 257 -1.95 -21.70 1.20
N LEU A 258 -2.74 -22.54 1.86
CA LEU A 258 -2.26 -23.72 2.57
C LEU A 258 -2.01 -24.91 1.64
N GLU A 259 -2.58 -24.93 0.43
CA GLU A 259 -2.46 -26.05 -0.51
C GLU A 259 -1.15 -25.96 -1.31
N GLN A 260 -0.82 -24.78 -1.83
CA GLN A 260 0.35 -24.60 -2.71
C GLN A 260 1.55 -23.95 -1.99
N GLY A 261 1.29 -23.22 -0.89
CA GLY A 261 2.31 -22.44 -0.19
C GLY A 261 2.88 -21.30 -1.06
N PRO A 262 3.86 -20.53 -0.56
CA PRO A 262 4.51 -19.50 -1.34
C PRO A 262 5.33 -20.13 -2.47
N CYS A 263 5.19 -19.61 -3.70
CA CYS A 263 5.97 -20.10 -4.85
C CYS A 263 7.48 -19.94 -4.56
N VAL A 264 8.28 -20.85 -5.13
CA VAL A 264 9.74 -20.90 -4.95
C VAL A 264 10.39 -19.55 -5.24
N TYR A 265 9.95 -18.87 -6.29
CA TYR A 265 10.44 -17.54 -6.65
C TYR A 265 10.24 -16.49 -5.55
N LYS A 266 9.05 -16.44 -4.92
CA LYS A 266 8.79 -15.54 -3.80
C LYS A 266 9.64 -15.84 -2.56
N ARG A 267 10.01 -17.11 -2.36
CA ARG A 267 10.91 -17.49 -1.26
C ARG A 267 12.33 -16.95 -1.46
N ILE A 268 12.75 -16.80 -2.73
CA ILE A 268 14.09 -16.32 -3.07
C ILE A 268 14.14 -14.80 -3.17
N ALA A 269 13.23 -14.22 -3.99
CA ALA A 269 13.23 -12.81 -4.34
C ALA A 269 12.49 -11.93 -3.30
N GLY A 270 11.81 -12.53 -2.32
CA GLY A 270 11.02 -11.80 -1.35
C GLY A 270 9.88 -11.01 -2.01
N CYS A 271 9.74 -9.72 -1.66
CA CYS A 271 8.73 -8.83 -2.20
C CYS A 271 9.04 -8.31 -3.62
N GLY A 272 10.26 -8.53 -4.12
CA GLY A 272 10.70 -8.04 -5.43
C GLY A 272 11.12 -6.57 -5.48
N ALA A 273 11.33 -5.92 -4.32
CA ALA A 273 11.80 -4.54 -4.26
C ALA A 273 13.12 -4.37 -5.04
N GLY A 274 13.16 -3.38 -5.93
CA GLY A 274 14.30 -3.07 -6.79
C GLY A 274 14.47 -3.98 -8.01
N THR A 275 13.69 -5.06 -8.14
CA THR A 275 13.79 -6.02 -9.26
C THR A 275 12.47 -6.20 -10.01
N GLU A 276 11.36 -6.30 -9.31
CA GLU A 276 10.02 -6.42 -9.88
C GLU A 276 9.11 -5.26 -9.50
N TYR A 277 9.47 -4.50 -8.47
CA TYR A 277 8.75 -3.38 -7.92
C TYR A 277 9.69 -2.21 -7.67
N VAL A 278 9.27 -1.01 -8.03
CA VAL A 278 9.99 0.24 -7.80
C VAL A 278 9.05 1.32 -7.28
N ALA A 279 9.61 2.35 -6.67
CA ALA A 279 8.90 3.60 -6.36
C ALA A 279 9.48 4.75 -7.20
N VAL A 280 8.63 5.65 -7.66
CA VAL A 280 9.03 6.86 -8.41
C VAL A 280 8.49 8.08 -7.69
N THR A 281 9.38 9.06 -7.43
CA THR A 281 9.06 10.31 -6.72
C THR A 281 8.50 11.39 -7.67
N PRO A 282 7.95 12.51 -7.16
CA PRO A 282 7.54 13.64 -7.99
C PRO A 282 8.66 14.23 -8.84
N GLU A 283 9.91 14.12 -8.40
CA GLU A 283 11.10 14.57 -9.13
C GLU A 283 11.56 13.57 -10.21
N GLY A 284 10.94 12.38 -10.23
CA GLY A 284 11.28 11.30 -11.15
C GLY A 284 12.35 10.35 -10.63
N ASP A 285 12.82 10.50 -9.40
CA ASP A 285 13.82 9.59 -8.81
C ASP A 285 13.23 8.20 -8.56
N ILE A 286 14.01 7.17 -8.87
CA ILE A 286 13.64 5.77 -8.76
C ILE A 286 14.28 5.17 -7.52
N TYR A 287 13.46 4.49 -6.71
CA TYR A 287 13.87 3.77 -5.50
C TYR A 287 13.40 2.31 -5.54
N PRO A 288 14.04 1.38 -4.80
CA PRO A 288 13.61 -0.02 -4.75
C PRO A 288 12.18 -0.21 -4.25
N CYS A 289 11.73 0.65 -3.32
CA CYS A 289 10.41 0.60 -2.69
C CYS A 289 10.09 1.96 -2.07
N HIS A 290 8.81 2.26 -1.87
CA HIS A 290 8.33 3.48 -1.20
C HIS A 290 8.92 3.68 0.21
N GLN A 291 9.33 2.62 0.89
CA GLN A 291 9.96 2.69 2.22
C GLN A 291 11.37 3.28 2.19
N PHE A 292 12.04 3.28 1.04
CA PHE A 292 13.40 3.80 0.88
C PHE A 292 13.43 5.20 0.29
N VAL A 293 12.28 5.74 -0.11
CA VAL A 293 12.18 7.09 -0.66
C VAL A 293 12.63 8.11 0.37
N GLY A 294 13.50 9.05 -0.06
CA GLY A 294 14.14 10.05 0.80
C GLY A 294 15.56 9.66 1.24
N ASN A 295 15.90 8.38 1.25
CA ASN A 295 17.26 7.95 1.57
C ASN A 295 18.13 7.89 0.29
N PRO A 296 19.12 8.80 0.12
CA PRO A 296 19.92 8.90 -1.10
C PRO A 296 20.74 7.64 -1.40
N ASP A 297 21.08 6.84 -0.38
CA ASP A 297 21.88 5.61 -0.54
C ASP A 297 21.12 4.53 -1.32
N PHE A 298 19.80 4.61 -1.38
CA PHE A 298 18.93 3.68 -2.10
C PHE A 298 18.39 4.23 -3.43
N ARG A 299 18.77 5.45 -3.83
CA ARG A 299 18.36 6.01 -5.12
C ARG A 299 19.02 5.21 -6.25
N LEU A 300 18.19 4.59 -7.10
CA LEU A 300 18.65 3.75 -8.22
C LEU A 300 18.96 4.59 -9.47
N GLY A 301 18.17 5.61 -9.74
CA GLY A 301 18.29 6.46 -10.95
C GLY A 301 17.17 7.49 -11.02
N ASN A 302 16.87 7.96 -12.22
CA ASN A 302 15.80 8.92 -12.48
C ASN A 302 15.13 8.63 -13.83
N VAL A 303 13.81 8.78 -13.93
CA VAL A 303 13.05 8.53 -15.17
C VAL A 303 13.39 9.48 -16.33
N TRP A 304 14.10 10.57 -16.05
CA TRP A 304 14.60 11.51 -17.03
C TRP A 304 16.00 11.17 -17.56
N ASP A 305 16.67 10.21 -16.93
CA ASP A 305 18.00 9.75 -17.34
C ASP A 305 17.84 8.67 -18.44
N GLU A 306 18.08 9.04 -19.68
CA GLU A 306 17.99 8.14 -20.84
C GLU A 306 19.06 7.04 -20.83
N SER A 307 20.11 7.17 -20.01
CA SER A 307 21.15 6.17 -19.86
C SER A 307 20.86 5.14 -18.75
N PHE A 308 19.77 5.30 -18.03
CA PHE A 308 19.35 4.36 -16.98
C PHE A 308 18.71 3.12 -17.62
N GLU A 309 19.42 1.99 -17.54
CA GLU A 309 19.02 0.66 -18.02
C GLU A 309 18.70 -0.30 -16.84
#